data_b772ed533320cc89fddc095d528c57db
#
_entry.id   b772ed533320cc89fddc095d528c57db
#
_cell.length_a   1.000
_cell.length_b   1.000
_cell.length_c   1.000
_cell.angle_alpha   90.00
_cell.angle_beta   90.00
_cell.angle_gamma   90.00
#
_symmetry.space_group_name_H-M   'P 1'
#
loop_
_entity.id
_entity.type
_entity.pdbx_description
1 polymer ?
#
loop_
_entity_poly.entity_id
_entity_poly.type
_entity_poly.pdbx_seq_one_letter_code
_entity_poly.pdbx_strand_id
1 'polypeptide(L)'
;FLDSMKKVGFNFGAKAGLSVAMTDVKTPPTKNQILEKYENEAEKVEKLYLDDIITETERKQKIIEIWNEATDQVQYAMSEELESERFNPVDMMVKSGARGNMMQVRQLAGMRGLVANPKGDIIERPIKSNFREGMSVLEYFISTHGARKGLADTALRTADSGYLTRRLVDVAAGIVVKNNGDENIDWRGTTKSTIDDDGRPSKYLH
;
A
#
# COMPACT_ATOMS: atom_id res chain seq x y z
N PHE A 1 -16.78 -24.64 -9.01
CA PHE A 1 -17.11 -23.25 -9.38
C PHE A 1 -15.86 -22.40 -9.55
N LEU A 2 -14.99 -22.26 -8.53
CA LEU A 2 -13.76 -21.44 -8.58
C LEU A 2 -12.80 -21.86 -9.69
N ASP A 3 -12.60 -23.16 -9.91
CA ASP A 3 -11.77 -23.66 -11.01
C ASP A 3 -12.33 -23.32 -12.39
N SER A 4 -13.66 -23.30 -12.53
CA SER A 4 -14.30 -22.91 -13.78
C SER A 4 -14.12 -21.41 -14.04
N MET A 5 -14.27 -20.56 -13.02
CA MET A 5 -13.99 -19.12 -13.12
C MET A 5 -12.54 -18.86 -13.53
N LYS A 6 -11.59 -19.55 -12.88
CA LYS A 6 -10.17 -19.44 -13.21
C LYS A 6 -9.89 -19.80 -14.67
N LYS A 7 -10.43 -20.94 -15.16
CA LYS A 7 -10.27 -21.38 -16.55
C LYS A 7 -10.84 -20.37 -17.55
N VAL A 8 -12.03 -19.84 -17.27
CA VAL A 8 -12.65 -18.80 -18.12
C VAL A 8 -11.79 -17.54 -18.14
N GLY A 9 -11.36 -17.04 -16.96
CA GLY A 9 -10.52 -15.86 -16.86
C GLY A 9 -9.22 -15.99 -17.64
N PHE A 10 -8.48 -17.08 -17.46
CA PHE A 10 -7.23 -17.31 -18.20
C PHE A 10 -7.44 -17.46 -19.71
N ASN A 11 -8.47 -18.19 -20.14
CA ASN A 11 -8.74 -18.39 -21.56
C ASN A 11 -9.07 -17.08 -22.26
N PHE A 12 -9.94 -16.26 -21.68
CA PHE A 12 -10.30 -14.98 -22.29
C PHE A 12 -9.22 -13.91 -22.13
N GLY A 13 -8.50 -13.88 -21.01
CA GLY A 13 -7.34 -13.01 -20.84
C GLY A 13 -6.24 -13.27 -21.86
N ALA A 14 -5.94 -14.55 -22.14
CA ALA A 14 -4.99 -14.94 -23.18
C ALA A 14 -5.49 -14.57 -24.58
N LYS A 15 -6.76 -14.79 -24.89
CA LYS A 15 -7.37 -14.43 -26.19
C LYS A 15 -7.43 -12.92 -26.42
N ALA A 16 -7.63 -12.13 -25.35
CA ALA A 16 -7.65 -10.67 -25.41
C ALA A 16 -6.25 -10.07 -25.64
N GLY A 17 -5.19 -10.87 -25.45
CA GLY A 17 -3.81 -10.41 -25.63
C GLY A 17 -3.38 -9.35 -24.59
N LEU A 18 -3.94 -9.42 -23.37
CA LEU A 18 -3.56 -8.51 -22.29
C LEU A 18 -2.10 -8.70 -21.94
N SER A 19 -1.30 -7.69 -22.21
CA SER A 19 0.14 -7.68 -21.94
C SER A 19 0.50 -6.40 -21.20
N VAL A 20 1.50 -6.44 -20.34
CA VAL A 20 2.00 -5.28 -19.60
C VAL A 20 3.39 -4.93 -20.08
N ALA A 21 3.58 -3.70 -20.48
CA ALA A 21 4.86 -3.16 -20.92
C ALA A 21 5.28 -1.96 -20.05
N MET A 22 6.56 -1.62 -20.06
CA MET A 22 7.06 -0.41 -19.38
C MET A 22 6.46 0.88 -19.93
N THR A 23 5.94 0.85 -21.16
CA THR A 23 5.27 1.98 -21.80
C THR A 23 3.89 2.27 -21.25
N ASP A 24 3.24 1.28 -20.64
CA ASP A 24 1.87 1.40 -20.11
C ASP A 24 1.82 2.20 -18.79
N VAL A 25 2.98 2.37 -18.16
CA VAL A 25 3.14 3.15 -16.93
C VAL A 25 3.85 4.44 -17.28
N LYS A 26 3.10 5.50 -17.59
CA LYS A 26 3.64 6.81 -17.98
C LYS A 26 3.87 7.69 -16.76
N THR A 27 4.98 8.42 -16.80
CA THR A 27 5.22 9.49 -15.84
C THR A 27 4.41 10.71 -16.25
N PRO A 28 3.61 11.32 -15.35
CA PRO A 28 2.83 12.49 -15.71
C PRO A 28 3.73 13.66 -16.11
N PRO A 29 3.42 14.35 -17.21
CA PRO A 29 4.25 15.46 -17.71
C PRO A 29 4.33 16.63 -16.72
N THR A 30 3.32 16.79 -15.89
CA THR A 30 3.23 17.83 -14.86
C THR A 30 4.09 17.55 -13.62
N LYS A 31 4.69 16.35 -13.48
CA LYS A 31 5.49 15.94 -12.34
C LYS A 31 6.57 16.98 -11.96
N ASN A 32 7.35 17.41 -12.94
CA ASN A 32 8.46 18.34 -12.70
C ASN A 32 7.98 19.70 -12.19
N GLN A 33 6.87 20.20 -12.70
CA GLN A 33 6.27 21.46 -12.25
C GLN A 33 5.76 21.36 -10.81
N ILE A 34 5.13 20.23 -10.47
CA ILE A 34 4.69 19.96 -9.10
C ILE A 34 5.89 19.91 -8.17
N LEU A 35 6.93 19.16 -8.52
CA LEU A 35 8.13 19.03 -7.70
C LEU A 35 8.83 20.40 -7.48
N GLU A 36 8.99 21.22 -8.51
CA GLU A 36 9.60 22.54 -8.42
C GLU A 36 8.81 23.47 -7.48
N LYS A 37 7.49 23.43 -7.55
CA LYS A 37 6.63 24.19 -6.62
C LYS A 37 6.93 23.82 -5.16
N TYR A 38 6.90 22.54 -4.84
CA TYR A 38 7.11 22.08 -3.46
C TYR A 38 8.57 22.17 -2.99
N GLU A 39 9.54 22.13 -3.90
CA GLU A 39 10.93 22.49 -3.61
C GLU A 39 11.06 23.93 -3.12
N ASN A 40 10.45 24.86 -3.85
CA ASN A 40 10.44 26.27 -3.47
C ASN A 40 9.75 26.51 -2.12
N GLU A 41 8.73 25.72 -1.77
CA GLU A 41 8.08 25.77 -0.47
C GLU A 41 8.98 25.20 0.63
N ALA A 42 9.65 24.10 0.40
CA ALA A 42 10.62 23.51 1.33
C ALA A 42 11.82 24.45 1.58
N GLU A 43 12.32 25.13 0.54
CA GLU A 43 13.39 26.13 0.70
C GLU A 43 12.96 27.33 1.56
N LYS A 44 11.70 27.75 1.48
CA LYS A 44 11.19 28.82 2.36
C LYS A 44 11.20 28.38 3.82
N VAL A 45 10.79 27.14 4.10
CA VAL A 45 10.85 26.59 5.47
C VAL A 45 12.28 26.50 5.97
N GLU A 46 13.22 26.09 5.12
CA GLU A 46 14.63 26.04 5.47
C GLU A 46 15.19 27.44 5.78
N LYS A 47 14.80 28.46 5.02
CA LYS A 47 15.18 29.87 5.33
C LYS A 47 14.62 30.34 6.66
N LEU A 48 13.36 30.04 6.98
CA LEU A 48 12.78 30.38 8.28
C LEU A 48 13.51 29.71 9.45
N TYR A 49 14.05 28.53 9.23
CA TYR A 49 14.87 27.85 10.22
C TYR A 49 16.25 28.51 10.36
N LEU A 50 16.88 28.88 9.25
CA LEU A 50 18.18 29.60 9.26
C LEU A 50 18.07 30.98 9.89
N ASP A 51 16.92 31.61 9.81
CA ASP A 51 16.61 32.91 10.44
C ASP A 51 16.19 32.76 11.93
N ASP A 52 16.32 31.56 12.52
CA ASP A 52 15.96 31.22 13.91
C ASP A 52 14.47 31.50 14.26
N ILE A 53 13.58 31.53 13.25
CA ILE A 53 12.15 31.82 13.45
C ILE A 53 11.40 30.55 13.90
N ILE A 54 11.84 29.36 13.46
CA ILE A 54 11.21 28.08 13.77
C ILE A 54 12.22 27.13 14.40
N THR A 55 11.71 26.20 15.23
CA THR A 55 12.53 25.16 15.85
C THR A 55 12.86 24.05 14.86
N GLU A 56 13.92 23.27 15.15
CA GLU A 56 14.28 22.10 14.33
C GLU A 56 13.14 21.10 14.21
N THR A 57 12.37 20.90 15.28
CA THR A 57 11.23 19.96 15.29
C THR A 57 10.12 20.45 14.37
N GLU A 58 9.81 21.75 14.42
CA GLU A 58 8.79 22.34 13.53
C GLU A 58 9.25 22.34 12.07
N ARG A 59 10.52 22.60 11.81
CA ARG A 59 11.10 22.48 10.47
C ARG A 59 10.89 21.08 9.90
N LYS A 60 11.29 20.05 10.65
CA LYS A 60 11.12 18.65 10.25
C LYS A 60 9.67 18.30 9.95
N GLN A 61 8.76 18.70 10.81
CA GLN A 61 7.34 18.43 10.63
C GLN A 61 6.80 19.11 9.37
N LYS A 62 7.10 20.39 9.17
CA LYS A 62 6.67 21.12 7.97
C LYS A 62 7.24 20.54 6.68
N ILE A 63 8.50 20.12 6.65
CA ILE A 63 9.12 19.48 5.49
C ILE A 63 8.41 18.15 5.18
N ILE A 64 8.09 17.36 6.20
CA ILE A 64 7.36 16.09 6.02
C ILE A 64 5.96 16.35 5.45
N GLU A 65 5.25 17.35 5.96
CA GLU A 65 3.92 17.73 5.47
C GLU A 65 3.97 18.16 4.00
N ILE A 66 4.91 19.05 3.64
CA ILE A 66 5.11 19.52 2.26
C ILE A 66 5.37 18.35 1.30
N TRP A 67 6.24 17.42 1.66
CA TRP A 67 6.57 16.30 0.79
C TRP A 67 5.50 15.21 0.74
N ASN A 68 4.69 15.06 1.78
CA ASN A 68 3.50 14.21 1.71
C ASN A 68 2.47 14.80 0.76
N GLU A 69 2.19 16.10 0.84
CA GLU A 69 1.28 16.78 -0.07
C GLU A 69 1.79 16.72 -1.52
N ALA A 70 3.08 16.95 -1.74
CA ALA A 70 3.71 16.79 -3.06
C ALA A 70 3.51 15.37 -3.62
N THR A 71 3.66 14.37 -2.76
CA THR A 71 3.49 12.96 -3.13
C THR A 71 2.04 12.66 -3.53
N ASP A 72 1.07 13.22 -2.82
CA ASP A 72 -0.35 13.05 -3.12
C ASP A 72 -0.75 13.78 -4.41
N GLN A 73 -0.21 14.98 -4.66
CA GLN A 73 -0.44 15.71 -5.91
C GLN A 73 0.14 14.96 -7.12
N VAL A 74 1.34 14.40 -6.99
CA VAL A 74 1.93 13.56 -8.06
C VAL A 74 1.09 12.30 -8.28
N GLN A 75 0.56 11.68 -7.22
CA GLN A 75 -0.33 10.52 -7.34
C GLN A 75 -1.62 10.87 -8.05
N TYR A 76 -2.21 12.02 -7.74
CA TYR A 76 -3.43 12.50 -8.40
C TYR A 76 -3.20 12.73 -9.90
N ALA A 77 -2.15 13.48 -10.26
CA ALA A 77 -1.78 13.72 -11.65
C ALA A 77 -1.51 12.41 -12.42
N MET A 78 -0.89 11.44 -11.77
CA MET A 78 -0.65 10.12 -12.35
C MET A 78 -1.97 9.35 -12.56
N SER A 79 -2.93 9.45 -11.64
CA SER A 79 -4.23 8.80 -11.78
C SER A 79 -5.00 9.38 -12.96
N GLU A 80 -4.99 10.70 -13.15
CA GLU A 80 -5.59 11.35 -14.30
C GLU A 80 -4.95 10.90 -15.63
N GLU A 81 -3.63 10.79 -15.66
CA GLU A 81 -2.91 10.33 -16.87
C GLU A 81 -3.28 8.88 -17.21
N LEU A 82 -3.35 7.98 -16.22
CA LEU A 82 -3.76 6.59 -16.43
C LEU A 82 -5.22 6.49 -16.91
N GLU A 83 -6.10 7.34 -16.40
CA GLU A 83 -7.52 7.36 -16.80
C GLU A 83 -7.74 7.95 -18.21
N SER A 84 -6.85 8.81 -18.68
CA SER A 84 -6.92 9.39 -20.02
C SER A 84 -6.77 8.32 -21.11
N GLU A 85 -6.10 7.22 -20.82
CA GLU A 85 -5.91 6.12 -21.75
C GLU A 85 -7.12 5.17 -21.73
N ARG A 86 -7.81 5.05 -22.85
CA ARG A 86 -9.02 4.22 -22.99
C ARG A 86 -8.81 2.74 -22.64
N PHE A 87 -7.59 2.25 -22.76
CA PHE A 87 -7.25 0.85 -22.52
C PHE A 87 -5.83 0.73 -21.97
N ASN A 88 -5.69 0.79 -20.64
CA ASN A 88 -4.43 0.57 -19.97
C ASN A 88 -4.51 -0.69 -19.09
N PRO A 89 -3.72 -1.75 -19.37
CA PRO A 89 -3.78 -3.01 -18.61
C PRO A 89 -3.45 -2.83 -17.13
N VAL A 90 -2.56 -1.90 -16.79
CA VAL A 90 -2.16 -1.63 -15.40
C VAL A 90 -3.32 -0.98 -14.63
N ASP A 91 -3.98 0.02 -15.23
CA ASP A 91 -5.15 0.67 -14.63
C ASP A 91 -6.30 -0.34 -14.42
N MET A 92 -6.55 -1.19 -15.40
CA MET A 92 -7.55 -2.26 -15.30
C MET A 92 -7.26 -3.21 -14.13
N MET A 93 -6.03 -3.65 -13.96
CA MET A 93 -5.65 -4.55 -12.86
C MET A 93 -5.81 -3.89 -11.50
N VAL A 94 -5.40 -2.62 -11.37
CA VAL A 94 -5.48 -1.88 -10.11
C VAL A 94 -6.91 -1.53 -9.75
N LYS A 95 -7.70 -0.99 -10.70
CA LYS A 95 -9.11 -0.64 -10.46
C LYS A 95 -10.00 -1.83 -10.18
N SER A 96 -9.76 -2.95 -10.84
CA SER A 96 -10.49 -4.19 -10.56
C SER A 96 -10.12 -4.84 -9.23
N GLY A 97 -9.04 -4.41 -8.59
CA GLY A 97 -8.50 -5.04 -7.38
C GLY A 97 -7.86 -6.41 -7.62
N ALA A 98 -7.66 -6.80 -8.88
CA ALA A 98 -7.07 -8.10 -9.21
C ALA A 98 -5.62 -8.21 -8.76
N ARG A 99 -4.83 -7.14 -8.99
CA ARG A 99 -3.43 -7.09 -8.57
C ARG A 99 -2.93 -5.65 -8.47
N GLY A 100 -2.13 -5.41 -7.43
CA GLY A 100 -1.52 -4.11 -7.20
C GLY A 100 -2.46 -3.11 -6.54
N ASN A 101 -1.90 -1.97 -6.20
CA ASN A 101 -2.62 -0.81 -5.69
C ASN A 101 -2.00 0.48 -6.27
N MET A 102 -2.68 1.60 -6.14
CA MET A 102 -2.23 2.88 -6.66
C MET A 102 -0.90 3.34 -6.05
N MET A 103 -0.61 2.98 -4.78
CA MET A 103 0.67 3.29 -4.16
C MET A 103 1.86 2.60 -4.85
N GLN A 104 1.67 1.36 -5.33
CA GLN A 104 2.70 0.63 -6.07
C GLN A 104 2.92 1.25 -7.46
N VAL A 105 1.85 1.63 -8.15
CA VAL A 105 1.94 2.31 -9.46
C VAL A 105 2.61 3.68 -9.31
N ARG A 106 2.32 4.42 -8.22
CA ARG A 106 3.00 5.68 -7.90
C ARG A 106 4.52 5.51 -7.79
N GLN A 107 4.99 4.44 -7.15
CA GLN A 107 6.42 4.17 -7.06
C GLN A 107 7.05 3.83 -8.42
N LEU A 108 6.27 3.27 -9.34
CA LEU A 108 6.74 2.92 -10.69
C LEU A 108 6.85 4.14 -11.60
N ALA A 109 5.87 5.03 -11.60
CA ALA A 109 5.74 6.12 -12.57
C ALA A 109 5.66 7.53 -11.97
N GLY A 110 5.28 7.66 -10.72
CA GLY A 110 5.20 8.95 -10.02
C GLY A 110 6.49 9.31 -9.31
N MET A 111 6.47 9.24 -8.00
CA MET A 111 7.64 9.37 -7.13
C MET A 111 7.54 8.42 -5.93
N ARG A 112 8.67 8.03 -5.39
CA ARG A 112 8.68 7.18 -4.20
C ARG A 112 8.26 7.94 -2.94
N GLY A 113 8.71 9.20 -2.80
CA GLY A 113 8.39 10.05 -1.66
C GLY A 113 9.32 9.83 -0.47
N LEU A 114 8.83 10.14 0.72
CA LEU A 114 9.58 9.99 1.96
C LEU A 114 9.75 8.51 2.33
N VAL A 115 10.91 8.18 2.84
CA VAL A 115 11.27 6.84 3.31
C VAL A 115 11.78 6.89 4.74
N ALA A 116 11.57 5.80 5.48
CA ALA A 116 12.09 5.67 6.82
C ALA A 116 13.50 5.05 6.82
N ASN A 117 14.33 5.47 7.77
CA ASN A 117 15.60 4.85 8.05
C ASN A 117 15.39 3.50 8.82
N PRO A 118 16.42 2.69 9.06
CA PRO A 118 16.30 1.42 9.79
C PRO A 118 15.73 1.56 11.21
N LYS A 119 15.90 2.71 11.85
CA LYS A 119 15.37 2.99 13.19
C LYS A 119 13.87 3.29 13.19
N GLY A 120 13.32 3.66 12.03
CA GLY A 120 11.90 4.01 11.88
C GLY A 120 11.63 5.50 11.71
N ASP A 121 12.65 6.36 11.85
CA ASP A 121 12.49 7.80 11.66
C ASP A 121 12.38 8.12 10.17
N ILE A 122 11.57 9.10 9.81
CA ILE A 122 11.41 9.55 8.43
C ILE A 122 12.65 10.37 8.03
N ILE A 123 13.23 10.03 6.89
CA ILE A 123 14.31 10.79 6.27
C ILE A 123 13.69 12.02 5.61
N GLU A 124 14.13 13.20 5.98
CA GLU A 124 13.59 14.48 5.50
C GLU A 124 13.80 14.71 3.99
N ARG A 125 14.73 13.97 3.40
CA ARG A 125 15.00 14.03 1.97
C ARG A 125 14.11 13.05 1.20
N PRO A 126 13.15 13.52 0.37
CA PRO A 126 12.31 12.65 -0.42
C PRO A 126 13.08 12.03 -1.58
N ILE A 127 12.63 10.85 -1.99
CA ILE A 127 13.05 10.24 -3.25
C ILE A 127 12.10 10.74 -4.33
N LYS A 128 12.56 11.67 -5.17
CA LYS A 128 11.78 12.29 -6.24
C LYS A 128 11.66 11.39 -7.46
N SER A 129 12.63 10.52 -7.65
CA SER A 129 12.69 9.58 -8.77
C SER A 129 11.68 8.45 -8.62
N ASN A 130 11.32 7.84 -9.72
CA ASN A 130 10.55 6.61 -9.79
C ASN A 130 11.40 5.46 -10.38
N PHE A 131 10.86 4.25 -10.32
CA PHE A 131 11.58 3.08 -10.84
C PHE A 131 11.72 3.08 -12.36
N ARG A 132 10.82 3.74 -13.09
CA ARG A 132 10.89 3.83 -14.55
C ARG A 132 12.00 4.75 -15.02
N GLU A 133 12.15 5.92 -14.41
CA GLU A 133 13.19 6.90 -14.72
C GLU A 133 14.57 6.41 -14.25
N GLY A 134 14.58 5.57 -13.22
CA GLY A 134 15.77 5.17 -12.49
C GLY A 134 16.09 6.11 -11.35
N MET A 135 16.77 5.59 -10.34
CA MET A 135 17.17 6.33 -9.15
C MET A 135 18.64 6.70 -9.22
N SER A 136 19.01 7.82 -8.61
CA SER A 136 20.42 8.13 -8.33
C SER A 136 21.00 7.11 -7.34
N VAL A 137 22.32 6.99 -7.30
CA VAL A 137 23.02 6.06 -6.39
C VAL A 137 22.63 6.30 -4.93
N LEU A 138 22.51 7.57 -4.54
CA LEU A 138 22.11 7.94 -3.18
C LEU A 138 20.67 7.55 -2.88
N GLU A 139 19.73 7.85 -3.79
CA GLU A 139 18.33 7.47 -3.62
C GLU A 139 18.14 5.96 -3.57
N TYR A 140 18.89 5.23 -4.41
CA TYR A 140 18.88 3.78 -4.36
C TYR A 140 19.36 3.26 -3.01
N PHE A 141 20.49 3.77 -2.50
CA PHE A 141 21.03 3.37 -1.21
C PHE A 141 20.04 3.63 -0.07
N ILE A 142 19.46 4.82 -0.01
CA ILE A 142 18.44 5.18 1.00
C ILE A 142 17.23 4.22 0.88
N SER A 143 16.82 3.88 -0.33
CA SER A 143 15.68 3.01 -0.57
C SER A 143 15.90 1.56 -0.13
N THR A 144 17.15 1.08 -0.08
CA THR A 144 17.48 -0.29 0.35
C THR A 144 17.20 -0.54 1.83
N HIS A 145 17.24 0.49 2.67
CA HIS A 145 16.93 0.35 4.10
C HIS A 145 15.51 -0.17 4.33
N GLY A 146 14.52 0.44 3.65
CA GLY A 146 13.13 -0.01 3.74
C GLY A 146 12.92 -1.41 3.17
N ALA A 147 13.57 -1.73 2.05
CA ALA A 147 13.48 -3.06 1.45
C ALA A 147 14.05 -4.15 2.37
N ARG A 148 15.22 -3.93 2.96
CA ARG A 148 15.84 -4.87 3.90
C ARG A 148 14.98 -5.07 5.14
N LYS A 149 14.46 -3.98 5.73
CA LYS A 149 13.54 -4.05 6.87
C LYS A 149 12.28 -4.83 6.52
N GLY A 150 11.68 -4.57 5.36
CA GLY A 150 10.49 -5.30 4.91
C GLY A 150 10.72 -6.80 4.74
N LEU A 151 11.88 -7.21 4.22
CA LEU A 151 12.24 -8.63 4.10
C LEU A 151 12.41 -9.28 5.47
N ALA A 152 13.09 -8.62 6.40
CA ALA A 152 13.26 -9.12 7.76
C ALA A 152 11.93 -9.22 8.51
N ASP A 153 11.09 -8.17 8.43
CA ASP A 153 9.77 -8.14 9.06
C ASP A 153 8.85 -9.25 8.51
N THR A 154 8.90 -9.53 7.22
CA THR A 154 8.13 -10.62 6.60
C THR A 154 8.56 -11.97 7.13
N ALA A 155 9.86 -12.22 7.23
CA ALA A 155 10.40 -13.48 7.75
C ALA A 155 9.99 -13.72 9.21
N LEU A 156 10.10 -12.71 10.07
CA LEU A 156 9.71 -12.79 11.48
C LEU A 156 8.20 -12.96 11.64
N ARG A 157 7.40 -12.18 10.93
CA ARG A 157 5.94 -12.23 10.99
C ARG A 157 5.39 -13.59 10.53
N THR A 158 6.04 -14.23 9.57
CA THR A 158 5.67 -15.59 9.13
C THR A 158 5.81 -16.59 10.26
N ALA A 159 6.91 -16.54 11.02
CA ALA A 159 7.14 -17.41 12.18
C ALA A 159 6.09 -17.17 13.29
N ASP A 160 5.80 -15.91 13.62
CA ASP A 160 4.81 -15.56 14.65
C ASP A 160 3.40 -16.01 14.23
N SER A 161 3.02 -15.81 12.99
CA SER A 161 1.74 -16.27 12.43
C SER A 161 1.64 -17.79 12.48
N GLY A 162 2.70 -18.51 12.11
CA GLY A 162 2.75 -19.97 12.18
C GLY A 162 2.62 -20.51 13.59
N TYR A 163 3.29 -19.90 14.57
CA TYR A 163 3.18 -20.27 15.96
C TYR A 163 1.79 -19.99 16.54
N LEU A 164 1.19 -18.84 16.21
CA LEU A 164 -0.18 -18.52 16.63
C LEU A 164 -1.17 -19.53 16.05
N THR A 165 -1.07 -19.81 14.76
CA THR A 165 -1.95 -20.78 14.08
C THR A 165 -1.84 -22.16 14.70
N ARG A 166 -0.63 -22.63 14.98
CA ARG A 166 -0.41 -23.92 15.67
C ARG A 166 -1.10 -23.97 17.03
N ARG A 167 -0.93 -22.94 17.87
CA ARG A 167 -1.59 -22.88 19.18
C ARG A 167 -3.11 -22.89 19.07
N LEU A 168 -3.66 -22.15 18.10
CA LEU A 168 -5.11 -22.15 17.87
C LEU A 168 -5.62 -23.52 17.41
N VAL A 169 -4.90 -24.19 16.53
CA VAL A 169 -5.25 -25.56 16.09
C VAL A 169 -5.18 -26.54 17.25
N ASP A 170 -4.14 -26.50 18.08
CA ASP A 170 -3.99 -27.39 19.25
C ASP A 170 -5.15 -27.22 20.24
N VAL A 171 -5.61 -25.99 20.47
CA VAL A 171 -6.79 -25.71 21.33
C VAL A 171 -8.09 -26.14 20.64
N ALA A 172 -8.25 -25.87 19.35
CA ALA A 172 -9.46 -26.18 18.61
C ALA A 172 -9.61 -27.70 18.34
N ALA A 173 -8.53 -28.46 18.32
CA ALA A 173 -8.55 -29.90 18.06
C ALA A 173 -9.38 -30.71 19.09
N GLY A 174 -9.53 -30.18 20.32
CA GLY A 174 -10.37 -30.77 21.36
C GLY A 174 -11.86 -30.41 21.28
N ILE A 175 -12.23 -29.51 20.34
CA ILE A 175 -13.60 -29.04 20.22
C ILE A 175 -14.37 -29.91 19.21
N VAL A 176 -15.39 -30.62 19.69
CA VAL A 176 -16.27 -31.43 18.84
C VAL A 176 -17.52 -30.64 18.52
N VAL A 177 -17.76 -30.41 17.23
CA VAL A 177 -19.01 -29.82 16.75
C VAL A 177 -20.11 -30.86 16.93
N LYS A 178 -21.06 -30.61 17.83
CA LYS A 178 -22.25 -31.43 18.00
C LYS A 178 -23.39 -30.85 17.17
N ASN A 179 -23.99 -31.68 16.31
CA ASN A 179 -25.24 -31.34 15.68
C ASN A 179 -26.37 -31.61 16.69
N ASN A 180 -26.98 -30.59 17.25
CA ASN A 180 -28.05 -30.69 18.22
C ASN A 180 -29.44 -30.96 17.56
N GLY A 181 -29.47 -31.34 16.29
CA GLY A 181 -30.71 -31.59 15.56
C GLY A 181 -31.48 -30.35 15.09
N ASP A 182 -30.93 -29.17 15.30
CA ASP A 182 -31.47 -27.95 14.73
C ASP A 182 -31.21 -27.92 13.22
N GLU A 183 -32.25 -28.21 12.46
CA GLU A 183 -32.21 -28.20 10.97
C GLU A 183 -31.89 -26.80 10.39
N ASN A 184 -31.82 -25.79 11.23
CA ASN A 184 -31.59 -24.39 10.86
C ASN A 184 -30.16 -23.87 11.14
N ILE A 185 -29.17 -24.76 11.35
CA ILE A 185 -27.77 -24.27 11.40
C ILE A 185 -27.36 -24.01 9.96
N ASP A 186 -27.49 -22.75 9.54
CA ASP A 186 -26.87 -22.28 8.31
C ASP A 186 -25.35 -22.32 8.47
N TRP A 187 -24.73 -23.40 7.96
CA TRP A 187 -23.28 -23.60 7.95
C TRP A 187 -22.50 -22.49 7.22
N ARG A 188 -23.20 -21.51 6.60
CA ARG A 188 -22.61 -20.31 6.01
C ARG A 188 -22.16 -19.27 7.03
N GLY A 189 -22.02 -19.68 8.29
CA GLY A 189 -21.51 -18.81 9.34
C GLY A 189 -22.47 -17.67 9.63
N THR A 190 -23.71 -18.00 9.97
CA THR A 190 -24.49 -17.03 10.72
C THR A 190 -23.74 -16.77 12.01
N THR A 191 -23.07 -15.67 12.06
CA THR A 191 -22.77 -15.02 13.31
C THR A 191 -24.06 -15.00 14.10
N LYS A 192 -24.18 -15.85 15.12
CA LYS A 192 -25.12 -15.58 16.22
C LYS A 192 -24.90 -14.13 16.53
N SER A 193 -25.98 -13.38 16.58
CA SER A 193 -25.97 -11.94 16.77
C SER A 193 -24.82 -11.52 17.67
N THR A 194 -24.04 -10.56 17.26
CA THR A 194 -22.98 -9.95 18.03
C THR A 194 -23.50 -9.33 19.34
N ILE A 195 -24.77 -9.54 19.62
CA ILE A 195 -25.53 -9.00 20.73
C ILE A 195 -26.22 -10.20 21.40
N ASP A 196 -25.95 -10.42 22.67
CA ASP A 196 -26.66 -11.38 23.52
C ASP A 196 -28.15 -10.95 23.67
N ASP A 197 -29.00 -11.88 24.09
CA ASP A 197 -30.44 -11.64 24.27
C ASP A 197 -30.76 -10.45 25.18
N ASP A 198 -29.80 -9.99 25.96
CA ASP A 198 -29.85 -8.81 26.83
C ASP A 198 -29.39 -7.51 26.13
N GLY A 199 -29.14 -7.51 24.84
CA GLY A 199 -28.69 -6.33 24.07
C GLY A 199 -27.24 -5.90 24.31
N ARG A 200 -26.41 -6.77 24.90
CA ARG A 200 -24.98 -6.51 25.19
C ARG A 200 -24.08 -7.19 24.15
N PRO A 201 -22.92 -6.60 23.84
CA PRO A 201 -21.95 -7.29 23.00
C PRO A 201 -21.58 -8.65 23.56
N SER A 202 -21.63 -9.69 22.73
CA SER A 202 -21.29 -11.05 23.13
C SER A 202 -19.87 -11.12 23.70
N LYS A 203 -19.68 -11.81 24.82
CA LYS A 203 -18.39 -11.99 25.52
C LYS A 203 -17.30 -12.69 24.69
N TYR A 204 -17.61 -13.14 23.47
CA TYR A 204 -16.70 -13.85 22.57
C TYR A 204 -16.08 -12.98 21.49
N LEU A 205 -16.28 -11.65 21.55
CA LEU A 205 -15.67 -10.64 20.67
C LEU A 205 -14.53 -9.92 21.41
N HIS A 206 -13.48 -10.66 21.75
CA HIS A 206 -12.18 -10.07 22.14
C HIS A 206 -11.05 -10.68 21.35
#